data_abdf82b854d1f020029a0efd0fa3b038
#
_entry.id   abdf82b854d1f020029a0efd0fa3b038
#
_cell.length_a   1.000
_cell.length_b   1.000
_cell.length_c   1.000
_cell.angle_alpha   90.00
_cell.angle_beta   90.00
_cell.angle_gamma   90.00
#
_symmetry.space_group_name_H-M   'P 1'
#
loop_
_entity.id
_entity.type
_entity.pdbx_description
1 polymer ?
#
loop_
_entity_poly.entity_id
_entity_poly.type
_entity_poly.pdbx_seq_one_letter_code
_entity_poly.pdbx_strand_id
1 'polypeptide(L)'
;MKYLIEIRPKAVKDLRSVDQAIASRILKAIRALENDLAGDVKKLKEFDPAYRLRVGEYRVLFDVVSNHIEIYRIRHRSEVY
;
A
#
# COMPACT_ATOMS: atom_id res chain seq x y z
N MET A 1 -3.58 6.69 -16.77
CA MET A 1 -3.18 7.78 -15.90
C MET A 1 -2.08 7.32 -14.94
N LYS A 2 -1.03 8.08 -14.82
CA LYS A 2 0.06 7.73 -13.91
C LYS A 2 -0.07 8.48 -12.60
N TYR A 3 0.15 7.77 -11.51
CA TYR A 3 0.13 8.35 -10.18
C TYR A 3 1.54 8.52 -9.64
N LEU A 4 1.72 9.53 -8.80
CA LEU A 4 2.96 9.74 -8.06
C LEU A 4 2.80 9.08 -6.69
N ILE A 5 3.79 8.30 -6.28
CA ILE A 5 3.69 7.53 -5.05
C ILE A 5 4.61 8.12 -3.98
N GLU A 6 4.03 8.36 -2.81
CA GLU A 6 4.77 8.75 -1.63
C GLU A 6 4.57 7.70 -0.55
N ILE A 7 5.67 7.21 0.02
CA ILE A 7 5.62 6.25 1.12
C ILE A 7 5.87 7.01 2.41
N ARG A 8 4.87 7.06 3.28
CA ARG A 8 4.97 7.80 4.54
C ARG A 8 5.95 7.14 5.49
N PRO A 9 6.53 7.89 6.44
CA PRO A 9 7.55 7.37 7.33
C PRO A 9 7.17 6.10 8.08
N LYS A 10 5.92 5.99 8.54
CA LYS A 10 5.47 4.80 9.25
C LYS A 10 5.45 3.58 8.33
N ALA A 11 5.09 3.77 7.06
CA ALA A 11 5.09 2.68 6.08
C ALA A 11 6.52 2.26 5.75
N VAL A 12 7.45 3.19 5.66
CA VAL A 12 8.86 2.87 5.47
C VAL A 12 9.35 2.02 6.64
N LYS A 13 8.99 2.38 7.85
CA LYS A 13 9.35 1.63 9.04
C LYS A 13 8.75 0.22 9.02
N ASP A 14 7.49 0.12 8.60
CA ASP A 14 6.83 -1.18 8.45
C ASP A 14 7.60 -2.07 7.47
N LEU A 15 8.03 -1.51 6.32
CA LEU A 15 8.78 -2.26 5.33
C LEU A 15 10.11 -2.78 5.86
N ARG A 16 10.76 -2.02 6.74
CA ARG A 16 12.02 -2.43 7.34
C ARG A 16 11.87 -3.56 8.34
N SER A 17 10.66 -3.76 8.86
CA SER A 17 10.40 -4.78 9.88
C SER A 17 9.97 -6.12 9.29
N VAL A 18 9.76 -6.21 7.97
CA VAL A 18 9.40 -7.46 7.33
C VAL A 18 10.61 -8.06 6.61
N ASP A 19 10.52 -9.37 6.31
CA ASP A 19 11.55 -10.06 5.57
C ASP A 19 11.84 -9.36 4.24
N GLN A 20 13.10 -9.32 3.83
CA GLN A 20 13.54 -8.59 2.65
C GLN A 20 12.83 -9.06 1.38
N ALA A 21 12.63 -10.35 1.22
CA ALA A 21 11.94 -10.90 0.05
C ALA A 21 10.49 -10.42 0.00
N ILE A 22 9.83 -10.36 1.15
CA ILE A 22 8.46 -9.88 1.27
C ILE A 22 8.42 -8.37 0.99
N ALA A 23 9.35 -7.62 1.55
CA ALA A 23 9.43 -6.17 1.31
C ALA A 23 9.60 -5.87 -0.18
N SER A 24 10.43 -6.65 -0.87
CA SER A 24 10.66 -6.49 -2.30
C SER A 24 9.37 -6.73 -3.10
N ARG A 25 8.61 -7.75 -2.74
CA ARG A 25 7.32 -8.04 -3.39
C ARG A 25 6.32 -6.91 -3.17
N ILE A 26 6.27 -6.39 -1.94
CA ILE A 26 5.39 -5.30 -1.60
C ILE A 26 5.74 -4.05 -2.40
N LEU A 27 7.03 -3.72 -2.49
CA LEU A 27 7.47 -2.55 -3.24
C LEU A 27 7.14 -2.66 -4.72
N LYS A 28 7.28 -3.85 -5.31
CA LYS A 28 6.89 -4.06 -6.70
C LYS A 28 5.39 -3.83 -6.90
N ALA A 29 4.58 -4.32 -5.97
CA ALA A 29 3.14 -4.16 -6.05
C ALA A 29 2.73 -2.69 -5.86
N ILE A 30 3.41 -1.97 -4.97
CA ILE A 30 3.18 -0.53 -4.80
C ILE A 30 3.51 0.21 -6.08
N ARG A 31 4.64 -0.11 -6.70
CA ARG A 31 5.06 0.54 -7.94
C ARG A 31 4.03 0.33 -9.06
N ALA A 32 3.42 -0.84 -9.11
CA ALA A 32 2.39 -1.12 -10.12
C ALA A 32 1.16 -0.22 -9.97
N LEU A 33 0.93 0.35 -8.79
CA LEU A 33 -0.18 1.28 -8.59
C LEU A 33 -0.04 2.56 -9.42
N GLU A 34 1.17 2.88 -9.89
CA GLU A 34 1.39 4.02 -10.76
C GLU A 34 0.52 3.95 -12.03
N ASN A 35 0.20 2.74 -12.46
CA ASN A 35 -0.55 2.50 -13.69
C ASN A 35 -2.01 2.22 -13.35
N ASP A 36 -2.79 3.28 -13.23
CA ASP A 36 -4.25 3.20 -13.01
C ASP A 36 -4.67 2.34 -11.81
N LEU A 37 -3.86 2.38 -10.74
CA LEU A 37 -4.11 1.60 -9.52
C LEU A 37 -4.14 0.09 -9.80
N ALA A 38 -3.22 -0.38 -10.64
CA ALA A 38 -3.13 -1.80 -10.98
C ALA A 38 -2.77 -2.62 -9.75
N GLY A 39 -3.42 -3.78 -9.61
CA GLY A 39 -3.20 -4.68 -8.50
C GLY A 39 -4.51 -5.08 -7.83
N ASP A 40 -4.40 -5.80 -6.73
CA ASP A 40 -5.57 -6.23 -5.96
C ASP A 40 -5.98 -5.11 -5.00
N VAL A 41 -6.63 -4.09 -5.57
CA VAL A 41 -7.01 -2.86 -4.87
C VAL A 41 -8.50 -2.87 -4.55
N LYS A 42 -8.81 -2.50 -3.31
CA LYS A 42 -10.19 -2.37 -2.87
C LYS A 42 -10.35 -1.04 -2.14
N LYS A 43 -11.44 -0.33 -2.44
CA LYS A 43 -11.81 0.84 -1.68
C LYS A 43 -12.59 0.41 -0.45
N LEU A 44 -12.12 0.84 0.71
CA LEU A 44 -12.73 0.48 2.00
C LEU A 44 -13.75 1.53 2.39
N LYS A 45 -14.92 1.07 2.86
CA LYS A 45 -15.94 1.97 3.38
C LYS A 45 -15.64 2.26 4.84
N GLU A 46 -15.78 3.52 5.21
CA GLU A 46 -15.67 3.95 6.61
C GLU A 46 -14.30 3.70 7.24
N PHE A 47 -13.27 3.56 6.41
CA PHE A 47 -11.89 3.46 6.87
C PHE A 47 -11.07 4.65 6.39
N ASP A 48 -10.08 5.02 7.17
CA ASP A 48 -9.11 6.03 6.83
C ASP A 48 -7.73 5.43 7.13
N PRO A 49 -6.89 5.16 6.13
CA PRO A 49 -7.03 5.48 4.71
C PRO A 49 -8.07 4.63 3.97
N ALA A 50 -8.51 5.15 2.81
CA ALA A 50 -9.69 4.62 2.11
C ALA A 50 -9.41 3.44 1.20
N TYR A 51 -8.16 3.10 0.93
CA TYR A 51 -7.81 2.06 -0.04
C TYR A 51 -6.90 1.01 0.56
N ARG A 52 -7.02 -0.21 0.04
CA ARG A 52 -6.19 -1.33 0.44
C ARG A 52 -5.65 -2.03 -0.80
N LEU A 53 -4.33 -2.28 -0.82
CA LEU A 53 -3.69 -3.14 -1.81
C LEU A 53 -3.29 -4.44 -1.10
N ARG A 54 -3.77 -5.56 -1.62
CA ARG A 54 -3.44 -6.87 -1.05
C ARG A 54 -2.20 -7.42 -1.74
N VAL A 55 -1.21 -7.80 -0.93
CA VAL A 55 0.03 -8.42 -1.40
C VAL A 55 0.29 -9.64 -0.50
N GLY A 56 -0.16 -10.82 -0.93
CA GLY A 56 -0.04 -12.04 -0.11
C GLY A 56 -0.71 -11.87 1.23
N GLU A 57 0.04 -12.09 2.30
CA GLU A 57 -0.46 -11.97 3.67
C GLU A 57 -0.47 -10.51 4.17
N TYR A 58 -0.01 -9.57 3.34
CA TYR A 58 0.12 -8.18 3.74
C TYR A 58 -0.91 -7.28 3.07
N ARG A 59 -1.20 -6.17 3.74
CA ARG A 59 -2.13 -5.16 3.26
C ARG A 59 -1.42 -3.82 3.26
N VAL A 60 -1.44 -3.15 2.14
CA VAL A 60 -0.87 -1.80 2.00
C VAL A 60 -2.04 -0.83 2.07
N LEU A 61 -2.03 0.01 3.08
CA LEU A 61 -3.11 0.98 3.30
C LEU A 61 -2.70 2.32 2.73
N PHE A 62 -3.51 2.88 1.85
CA PHE A 62 -3.15 4.11 1.16
C PHE A 62 -4.38 4.95 0.83
N ASP A 63 -4.11 6.21 0.50
CA ASP A 63 -5.12 7.12 -0.01
C ASP A 63 -4.69 7.65 -1.37
N VAL A 64 -5.67 8.10 -2.13
CA VAL A 64 -5.44 8.72 -3.43
C VAL A 64 -5.96 10.15 -3.35
N VAL A 65 -5.07 11.10 -3.55
CA VAL A 65 -5.41 12.53 -3.54
C VAL A 65 -4.94 13.10 -4.87
N SER A 66 -5.90 13.43 -5.74
CA SER A 66 -5.58 13.88 -7.09
C SER A 66 -4.78 12.79 -7.81
N ASN A 67 -3.56 13.09 -8.29
CA ASN A 67 -2.70 12.10 -8.94
C ASN A 67 -1.62 11.54 -7.99
N HIS A 68 -1.80 11.75 -6.67
CA HIS A 68 -0.87 11.24 -5.67
C HIS A 68 -1.45 10.04 -4.93
N ILE A 69 -0.58 9.06 -4.69
CA ILE A 69 -0.90 7.92 -3.83
C ILE A 69 -0.03 8.07 -2.60
N GLU A 70 -0.66 8.11 -1.43
CA GLU A 70 0.06 8.18 -0.16
C GLU A 70 -0.06 6.87 0.57
N ILE A 71 1.06 6.17 0.74
CA ILE A 71 1.12 4.89 1.44
C ILE A 71 1.31 5.18 2.92
N TYR A 72 0.32 4.81 3.73
CA TYR A 72 0.35 5.11 5.18
C TYR A 72 0.89 3.98 6.02
N ARG A 73 0.48 2.73 5.76
CA ARG A 73 0.90 1.61 6.56
C ARG A 73 1.01 0.35 5.71
N ILE A 74 1.86 -0.56 6.16
CA ILE A 74 1.94 -1.91 5.62
C ILE A 74 1.75 -2.84 6.81
N ARG A 75 0.66 -3.63 6.78
CA ARG A 75 0.26 -4.45 7.91
C ARG A 75 0.04 -5.89 7.49
N HIS A 76 0.33 -6.80 8.40
CA HIS A 76 -0.02 -8.20 8.20
C HIS A 76 -1.54 -8.34 8.29
N ARG A 77 -2.12 -9.26 7.54
CA ARG A 77 -3.59 -9.44 7.49
C ARG A 77 -4.22 -9.62 8.86
N SER A 78 -3.50 -10.19 9.79
CA SER A 78 -4.01 -10.42 11.15
C SER A 78 -4.11 -9.14 11.97
N GLU A 79 -3.50 -8.05 11.51
CA GLU A 79 -3.46 -6.77 12.22
C GLU A 79 -4.38 -5.72 11.62
N VAL A 80 -5.00 -6.01 10.46
CA VAL A 80 -5.85 -5.07 9.75
C VAL A 80 -7.30 -5.38 10.06
N TYR A 81 -8.06 -4.47 10.40
CA TYR A 81 -9.48 -4.61 10.76
C TYR A 81 -9.65 -5.38 12.06
#